data_efde36c99e4b7025490130759ce6612c
#
_entry.id   efde36c99e4b7025490130759ce6612c
#
_cell.length_a   1.000
_cell.length_b   1.000
_cell.length_c   1.000
_cell.angle_alpha   90.00
_cell.angle_beta   90.00
_cell.angle_gamma   90.00
#
_symmetry.space_group_name_H-M   'P 1'
#
loop_
_entity.id
_entity.type
_entity.pdbx_description
1 polymer ?
#
loop_
_entity_poly.entity_id
_entity_poly.type
_entity_poly.pdbx_seq_one_letter_code
_entity_poly.pdbx_strand_id
1 'polypeptide(L)'
;MTTEVNLCAERKDRGAFTFDAMSDPLPPLALTLVVITRDAGASLAKCLSSARFASQMIVVDSGSGDDTAQIAASCGALVIEQAWLGFGPQKNFAVAQAANDWVLCLDADECVSPELARSIRSTLQHAQFKAYEMPRRNRFLGKWLGHGEGYPDWNLRLFDRRQARWSEDAVHEHVLFDGNVGRLSGDLLHTSGDSLEAYLAKQNRYTTLQAEALFARGERFSAVRLIVSPIFRFVRFYILRGGFLDGVAGLVHISIGCFNSFSKYAKLRALEQAKRGRSS
;
A
#
# COMPACT_ATOMS: atom_id res chain seq x y z
N MET A 1 -26.34 40.71 34.24
CA MET A 1 -25.58 39.72 35.01
C MET A 1 -26.09 38.35 34.63
N THR A 2 -25.53 37.76 33.64
CA THR A 2 -25.83 36.39 33.22
C THR A 2 -24.54 35.81 32.65
N THR A 3 -23.98 34.88 33.39
CA THR A 3 -22.72 34.22 33.10
C THR A 3 -23.00 33.03 32.18
N GLU A 4 -22.60 33.12 30.91
CA GLU A 4 -22.60 32.00 30.00
C GLU A 4 -21.37 31.12 30.29
N VAL A 5 -21.63 29.88 30.71
CA VAL A 5 -20.61 28.83 30.85
C VAL A 5 -20.44 28.16 29.52
N ASN A 6 -19.33 28.42 28.87
CA ASN A 6 -18.88 27.80 27.62
C ASN A 6 -18.27 26.43 27.95
N LEU A 7 -19.02 25.34 27.76
CA LEU A 7 -18.50 23.97 27.79
C LEU A 7 -18.14 23.53 26.38
N CYS A 8 -16.94 23.89 25.94
CA CYS A 8 -16.34 23.31 24.75
C CYS A 8 -15.53 22.07 25.21
N ALA A 9 -16.17 20.90 25.13
CA ALA A 9 -15.49 19.63 25.41
C ALA A 9 -14.62 19.26 24.20
N GLU A 10 -13.33 19.56 24.29
CA GLU A 10 -12.31 19.03 23.38
C GLU A 10 -12.26 17.50 23.49
N ARG A 11 -12.84 16.81 22.51
CA ARG A 11 -12.52 15.39 22.27
C ARG A 11 -11.09 15.32 21.74
N LYS A 12 -10.14 14.98 22.60
CA LYS A 12 -8.79 14.56 22.20
C LYS A 12 -8.91 13.35 21.29
N ASP A 13 -8.72 13.59 20.02
CA ASP A 13 -8.55 12.55 18.99
C ASP A 13 -7.21 11.83 19.25
N ARG A 14 -7.27 10.63 19.86
CA ARG A 14 -6.09 9.81 20.17
C ARG A 14 -5.62 9.07 18.93
N GLY A 15 -5.21 9.79 17.89
CA GLY A 15 -4.80 9.20 16.62
C GLY A 15 -4.02 10.11 15.69
N ALA A 16 -3.75 11.35 16.06
CA ALA A 16 -2.87 12.21 15.29
C ALA A 16 -1.41 11.81 15.56
N PHE A 17 -0.80 11.02 14.66
CA PHE A 17 0.66 10.89 14.62
C PHE A 17 1.22 12.24 14.15
N THR A 18 1.66 13.06 15.10
CA THR A 18 2.46 14.24 14.78
C THR A 18 3.84 13.74 14.36
N PHE A 19 4.16 13.87 13.09
CA PHE A 19 5.53 13.79 12.60
C PHE A 19 6.23 15.09 13.02
N ASP A 20 6.49 15.22 14.31
CA ASP A 20 7.38 16.26 14.80
C ASP A 20 8.77 15.97 14.24
N ALA A 21 9.47 16.98 13.76
CA ALA A 21 10.80 16.89 13.15
C ALA A 21 11.83 16.48 14.23
N MET A 22 11.70 15.25 14.75
CA MET A 22 12.76 14.62 15.53
C MET A 22 13.89 14.34 14.54
N SER A 23 14.90 15.20 14.53
CA SER A 23 16.20 14.83 14.01
C SER A 23 16.60 13.54 14.74
N ASP A 24 16.57 12.42 14.03
CA ASP A 24 17.06 11.16 14.59
C ASP A 24 18.54 11.36 14.93
N PRO A 25 18.92 11.37 16.21
CA PRO A 25 20.31 11.67 16.63
C PRO A 25 21.30 10.59 16.17
N LEU A 26 20.80 9.50 15.61
CA LEU A 26 21.62 8.40 15.13
C LEU A 26 22.08 8.62 13.68
N PRO A 27 23.27 8.14 13.30
CA PRO A 27 23.77 8.30 11.95
C PRO A 27 22.82 7.60 10.94
N PRO A 28 22.75 8.11 9.70
CA PRO A 28 21.97 7.45 8.64
C PRO A 28 22.44 6.02 8.41
N LEU A 29 21.49 5.14 8.08
CA LEU A 29 21.76 3.75 7.72
C LEU A 29 22.32 3.66 6.29
N ALA A 30 23.18 2.68 6.02
CA ALA A 30 23.58 2.30 4.66
C ALA A 30 22.38 1.63 3.93
N LEU A 31 21.37 2.45 3.64
CA LEU A 31 20.08 2.11 3.07
C LEU A 31 19.71 3.18 2.04
N THR A 32 19.16 2.78 0.91
CA THR A 32 18.55 3.68 -0.06
C THR A 32 17.03 3.59 0.01
N LEU A 33 16.36 4.70 0.30
CA LEU A 33 14.93 4.84 0.07
C LEU A 33 14.69 5.03 -1.43
N VAL A 34 13.77 4.27 -2.00
CA VAL A 34 13.36 4.35 -3.40
C VAL A 34 11.86 4.63 -3.46
N VAL A 35 11.48 5.66 -4.19
CA VAL A 35 10.08 6.04 -4.44
C VAL A 35 9.89 6.26 -5.93
N ILE A 36 8.85 5.67 -6.52
CA ILE A 36 8.37 6.03 -7.85
C ILE A 36 7.14 6.92 -7.69
N THR A 37 7.00 7.94 -8.54
CA THR A 37 5.95 8.94 -8.34
C THR A 37 5.44 9.54 -9.66
N ARG A 38 4.21 10.06 -9.59
CA ARG A 38 3.63 10.99 -10.55
C ARG A 38 2.51 11.75 -9.84
N ASP A 39 2.54 13.10 -9.91
CA ASP A 39 1.51 13.99 -9.36
C ASP A 39 1.17 13.68 -7.87
N ALA A 40 2.20 13.60 -7.01
CA ALA A 40 2.07 13.19 -5.61
C ALA A 40 2.54 14.25 -4.61
N GLY A 41 2.60 15.51 -4.98
CA GLY A 41 3.09 16.61 -4.13
C GLY A 41 2.44 16.67 -2.75
N ALA A 42 1.17 16.32 -2.64
CA ALA A 42 0.45 16.36 -1.36
C ALA A 42 0.93 15.33 -0.31
N SER A 43 1.50 14.19 -0.73
CA SER A 43 1.88 13.07 0.15
C SER A 43 3.38 12.85 0.26
N LEU A 44 4.12 13.14 -0.80
CA LEU A 44 5.54 12.80 -0.96
C LEU A 44 6.44 13.34 0.16
N ALA A 45 6.24 14.59 0.60
CA ALA A 45 7.03 15.17 1.68
C ALA A 45 6.96 14.36 2.98
N LYS A 46 5.78 13.82 3.32
CA LYS A 46 5.58 12.98 4.51
C LYS A 46 6.25 11.62 4.33
N CYS A 47 6.11 11.02 3.14
CA CYS A 47 6.78 9.77 2.78
C CYS A 47 8.29 9.88 3.00
N LEU A 48 8.94 10.86 2.36
CA LEU A 48 10.40 11.08 2.44
C LEU A 48 10.84 11.42 3.87
N SER A 49 10.09 12.28 4.57
CA SER A 49 10.39 12.64 5.96
C SER A 49 10.35 11.46 6.92
N SER A 50 9.46 10.48 6.68
CA SER A 50 9.31 9.29 7.51
C SER A 50 10.50 8.32 7.42
N ALA A 51 11.32 8.44 6.36
CA ALA A 51 12.46 7.56 6.10
C ALA A 51 13.81 8.30 6.04
N ARG A 52 13.93 9.47 6.70
CA ARG A 52 15.18 10.26 6.80
C ARG A 52 16.36 9.51 7.43
N PHE A 53 16.11 8.36 8.03
CA PHE A 53 17.16 7.48 8.53
C PHE A 53 17.94 6.77 7.42
N ALA A 54 17.49 6.77 6.17
CA ALA A 54 18.23 6.27 5.01
C ALA A 54 19.34 7.24 4.61
N SER A 55 20.52 6.73 4.24
CA SER A 55 21.64 7.58 3.80
C SER A 55 21.46 8.13 2.39
N GLN A 56 20.55 7.58 1.61
CA GLN A 56 20.20 8.03 0.27
C GLN A 56 18.69 7.95 0.06
N MET A 57 18.13 8.94 -0.62
CA MET A 57 16.75 8.95 -1.08
C MET A 57 16.72 9.19 -2.59
N ILE A 58 16.03 8.34 -3.33
CA ILE A 58 15.83 8.42 -4.79
C ILE A 58 14.34 8.53 -5.06
N VAL A 59 13.97 9.51 -5.85
CA VAL A 59 12.61 9.70 -6.36
C VAL A 59 12.66 9.63 -7.88
N VAL A 60 11.99 8.63 -8.46
CA VAL A 60 11.84 8.52 -9.92
C VAL A 60 10.49 9.08 -10.30
N ASP A 61 10.51 10.23 -10.95
CA ASP A 61 9.33 10.96 -11.40
C ASP A 61 8.96 10.60 -12.84
N SER A 62 7.69 10.30 -13.09
CA SER A 62 7.17 9.88 -14.40
C SER A 62 6.52 11.05 -15.16
N GLY A 63 7.03 12.26 -14.98
CA GLY A 63 6.54 13.47 -15.64
C GLY A 63 5.35 14.07 -14.87
N SER A 64 5.56 14.45 -13.63
CA SER A 64 4.58 15.19 -12.81
C SER A 64 4.32 16.57 -13.39
N GLY A 65 3.05 16.97 -13.36
CA GLY A 65 2.60 18.32 -13.75
C GLY A 65 2.46 19.27 -12.56
N ASP A 66 2.62 18.78 -11.33
CA ASP A 66 2.57 19.53 -10.08
C ASP A 66 3.99 19.79 -9.51
N ASP A 67 4.09 20.25 -8.27
CA ASP A 67 5.34 20.57 -7.56
C ASP A 67 6.05 19.31 -6.97
N THR A 68 5.68 18.09 -7.36
CA THR A 68 6.24 16.82 -6.87
C THR A 68 7.76 16.79 -6.91
N ALA A 69 8.37 17.13 -8.06
CA ALA A 69 9.82 17.10 -8.24
C ALA A 69 10.54 18.13 -7.34
N GLN A 70 9.98 19.35 -7.19
CA GLN A 70 10.52 20.39 -6.33
C GLN A 70 10.45 19.98 -4.85
N ILE A 71 9.34 19.36 -4.43
CA ILE A 71 9.18 18.84 -3.08
C ILE A 71 10.20 17.73 -2.79
N ALA A 72 10.40 16.79 -3.72
CA ALA A 72 11.41 15.74 -3.56
C ALA A 72 12.82 16.33 -3.38
N ALA A 73 13.21 17.26 -4.24
CA ALA A 73 14.51 17.92 -4.17
C ALA A 73 14.69 18.71 -2.84
N SER A 74 13.66 19.42 -2.38
CA SER A 74 13.70 20.15 -1.10
C SER A 74 13.83 19.23 0.12
N CYS A 75 13.38 17.99 0.02
CA CYS A 75 13.59 16.95 1.03
C CYS A 75 14.97 16.29 0.98
N GLY A 76 15.84 16.66 0.02
CA GLY A 76 17.19 16.12 -0.16
C GLY A 76 17.23 14.83 -0.97
N ALA A 77 16.18 14.49 -1.70
CA ALA A 77 16.17 13.32 -2.57
C ALA A 77 16.85 13.60 -3.92
N LEU A 78 17.53 12.58 -4.46
CA LEU A 78 17.95 12.58 -5.86
C LEU A 78 16.71 12.33 -6.73
N VAL A 79 16.34 13.34 -7.52
CA VAL A 79 15.19 13.25 -8.44
C VAL A 79 15.68 12.83 -9.82
N ILE A 80 15.07 11.80 -10.37
CA ILE A 80 15.37 11.27 -11.71
C ILE A 80 14.07 11.26 -12.50
N GLU A 81 14.05 11.95 -13.61
CA GLU A 81 12.93 11.90 -14.54
C GLU A 81 13.05 10.66 -15.44
N GLN A 82 12.01 9.84 -15.47
CA GLN A 82 11.94 8.64 -16.28
C GLN A 82 10.50 8.43 -16.77
N ALA A 83 10.35 8.38 -18.09
CA ALA A 83 9.08 8.01 -18.71
C ALA A 83 8.54 6.68 -18.12
N TRP A 84 7.23 6.57 -18.03
CA TRP A 84 6.58 5.42 -17.40
C TRP A 84 6.88 4.09 -18.11
N LEU A 85 7.43 3.13 -17.38
CA LEU A 85 7.80 1.80 -17.86
C LEU A 85 6.83 0.69 -17.42
N GLY A 86 5.88 0.99 -16.53
CA GLY A 86 5.10 0.03 -15.76
C GLY A 86 5.58 -0.05 -14.30
N PHE A 87 4.73 -0.52 -13.38
CA PHE A 87 5.06 -0.47 -11.93
C PHE A 87 6.35 -1.22 -11.58
N GLY A 88 6.46 -2.50 -11.94
CA GLY A 88 7.64 -3.31 -11.64
C GLY A 88 8.91 -2.80 -12.33
N PRO A 89 8.91 -2.60 -13.66
CA PRO A 89 10.05 -2.04 -14.39
C PRO A 89 10.49 -0.66 -13.87
N GLN A 90 9.55 0.23 -13.53
CA GLN A 90 9.87 1.55 -12.96
C GLN A 90 10.55 1.44 -11.59
N LYS A 91 10.05 0.54 -10.72
CA LYS A 91 10.67 0.25 -9.41
C LYS A 91 12.06 -0.37 -9.59
N ASN A 92 12.25 -1.28 -10.55
CA ASN A 92 13.57 -1.85 -10.86
C ASN A 92 14.54 -0.81 -11.38
N PHE A 93 14.09 0.09 -12.27
CA PHE A 93 14.91 1.21 -12.74
C PHE A 93 15.39 2.07 -11.57
N ALA A 94 14.49 2.41 -10.65
CA ALA A 94 14.83 3.20 -9.46
C ALA A 94 15.79 2.46 -8.51
N VAL A 95 15.58 1.17 -8.28
CA VAL A 95 16.47 0.31 -7.46
C VAL A 95 17.88 0.21 -8.06
N ALA A 96 18.00 0.20 -9.40
CA ALA A 96 19.30 0.17 -10.08
C ALA A 96 20.16 1.41 -9.80
N GLN A 97 19.54 2.56 -9.48
CA GLN A 97 20.25 3.82 -9.14
C GLN A 97 20.72 3.86 -7.68
N ALA A 98 20.37 2.89 -6.84
CA ALA A 98 20.72 2.87 -5.43
C ALA A 98 22.23 2.72 -5.22
N ALA A 99 22.81 3.53 -4.33
CA ALA A 99 24.23 3.43 -3.93
C ALA A 99 24.44 2.30 -2.89
N ASN A 100 23.42 1.99 -2.10
CA ASN A 100 23.49 0.97 -1.06
C ASN A 100 22.95 -0.38 -1.56
N ASP A 101 23.43 -1.47 -0.95
CA ASP A 101 22.91 -2.81 -1.24
C ASP A 101 21.48 -3.01 -0.71
N TRP A 102 21.16 -2.41 0.43
CA TRP A 102 19.83 -2.42 1.01
C TRP A 102 18.97 -1.31 0.43
N VAL A 103 17.77 -1.68 0.01
CA VAL A 103 16.76 -0.75 -0.50
C VAL A 103 15.46 -0.91 0.25
N LEU A 104 14.83 0.23 0.57
CA LEU A 104 13.46 0.32 1.05
C LEU A 104 12.62 0.96 -0.05
N CYS A 105 11.71 0.20 -0.65
CA CYS A 105 10.83 0.71 -1.71
C CYS A 105 9.49 1.11 -1.12
N LEU A 106 9.12 2.39 -1.23
CA LEU A 106 7.84 2.93 -0.78
C LEU A 106 7.05 3.50 -1.95
N ASP A 107 5.74 3.47 -1.84
CA ASP A 107 4.86 4.26 -2.69
C ASP A 107 4.75 5.68 -2.08
N ALA A 108 4.51 6.72 -2.91
CA ALA A 108 4.56 8.14 -2.49
C ALA A 108 3.52 8.52 -1.41
N ASP A 109 2.53 7.66 -1.17
CA ASP A 109 1.47 7.80 -0.17
C ASP A 109 1.64 6.85 1.05
N GLU A 110 2.83 6.23 1.14
CA GLU A 110 3.23 5.38 2.28
C GLU A 110 4.21 6.12 3.20
N CYS A 111 4.06 5.90 4.52
CA CYS A 111 4.94 6.48 5.55
C CYS A 111 5.38 5.40 6.54
N VAL A 112 6.66 5.43 6.89
CA VAL A 112 7.23 4.54 7.92
C VAL A 112 6.82 5.04 9.30
N SER A 113 6.18 4.20 10.13
CA SER A 113 5.91 4.56 11.51
C SER A 113 7.20 4.64 12.34
N PRO A 114 7.24 5.39 13.46
CA PRO A 114 8.41 5.45 14.33
C PRO A 114 8.85 4.07 14.86
N GLU A 115 7.90 3.16 15.08
CA GLU A 115 8.17 1.79 15.50
C GLU A 115 8.83 0.99 14.37
N LEU A 116 8.31 1.10 13.14
CA LEU A 116 8.89 0.44 11.97
C LEU A 116 10.29 0.98 11.67
N ALA A 117 10.54 2.29 11.79
CA ALA A 117 11.86 2.89 11.62
C ALA A 117 12.88 2.29 12.61
N ARG A 118 12.50 2.13 13.88
CA ARG A 118 13.35 1.46 14.89
C ARG A 118 13.59 0.00 14.56
N SER A 119 12.57 -0.72 14.11
CA SER A 119 12.67 -2.12 13.69
C SER A 119 13.60 -2.29 12.49
N ILE A 120 13.50 -1.44 11.46
CA ILE A 120 14.42 -1.43 10.31
C ILE A 120 15.86 -1.19 10.79
N ARG A 121 16.06 -0.18 11.63
CA ARG A 121 17.39 0.19 12.13
C ARG A 121 18.03 -0.97 12.91
N SER A 122 17.32 -1.58 13.85
CA SER A 122 17.85 -2.71 14.64
C SER A 122 18.11 -3.93 13.77
N THR A 123 17.24 -4.20 12.81
CA THR A 123 17.38 -5.34 11.91
C THR A 123 18.60 -5.22 10.99
N LEU A 124 18.85 -4.04 10.42
CA LEU A 124 19.98 -3.85 9.49
C LEU A 124 21.35 -3.85 10.19
N GLN A 125 21.42 -3.71 11.51
CA GLN A 125 22.67 -3.89 12.25
C GLN A 125 23.15 -5.36 12.21
N HIS A 126 22.22 -6.33 12.20
CA HIS A 126 22.51 -7.76 12.19
C HIS A 126 21.46 -8.52 11.35
N ALA A 127 21.40 -8.20 10.05
CA ALA A 127 20.39 -8.75 9.15
C ALA A 127 20.51 -10.26 8.99
N GLN A 128 19.52 -11.01 9.50
CA GLN A 128 19.46 -12.47 9.41
C GLN A 128 18.88 -12.96 8.08
N PHE A 129 18.05 -12.14 7.44
CA PHE A 129 17.42 -12.42 6.15
C PHE A 129 17.88 -11.39 5.11
N LYS A 130 17.60 -11.64 3.84
CA LYS A 130 17.94 -10.74 2.74
C LYS A 130 16.71 -9.97 2.21
N ALA A 131 15.54 -10.29 2.73
CA ALA A 131 14.28 -9.62 2.43
C ALA A 131 13.40 -9.60 3.68
N TYR A 132 12.65 -8.50 3.85
CA TYR A 132 11.76 -8.31 4.99
C TYR A 132 10.43 -7.75 4.53
N GLU A 133 9.36 -8.33 5.09
CA GLU A 133 7.99 -7.82 4.96
C GLU A 133 7.59 -7.05 6.20
N MET A 134 6.70 -6.09 6.01
CA MET A 134 6.14 -5.24 7.05
C MET A 134 4.63 -5.12 6.89
N PRO A 135 3.87 -4.97 7.99
CA PRO A 135 2.42 -4.84 7.90
C PRO A 135 2.07 -3.43 7.42
N ARG A 136 1.36 -3.33 6.30
CA ARG A 136 0.78 -2.09 5.81
C ARG A 136 -0.55 -1.85 6.50
N ARG A 137 -0.71 -0.65 7.04
CA ARG A 137 -1.93 -0.21 7.70
C ARG A 137 -2.61 0.86 6.86
N ASN A 138 -3.80 0.53 6.39
CA ASN A 138 -4.54 1.39 5.47
C ASN A 138 -5.44 2.36 6.25
N ARG A 139 -5.47 3.63 5.82
CA ARG A 139 -6.46 4.60 6.29
C ARG A 139 -7.67 4.58 5.36
N PHE A 140 -8.85 4.30 5.94
CA PHE A 140 -10.09 4.22 5.19
C PHE A 140 -11.20 4.99 5.90
N LEU A 141 -11.93 5.86 5.21
CA LEU A 141 -12.94 6.75 5.78
C LEU A 141 -12.45 7.50 7.04
N GLY A 142 -11.21 8.02 6.97
CA GLY A 142 -10.60 8.78 8.06
C GLY A 142 -10.07 7.95 9.23
N LYS A 143 -10.27 6.62 9.27
CA LYS A 143 -9.84 5.71 10.34
C LYS A 143 -8.72 4.79 9.87
N TRP A 144 -7.72 4.57 10.72
CA TRP A 144 -6.73 3.53 10.53
C TRP A 144 -7.35 2.15 10.80
N LEU A 145 -7.36 1.29 9.79
CA LEU A 145 -7.84 -0.09 9.94
C LEU A 145 -6.82 -0.88 10.76
N GLY A 146 -7.29 -1.58 11.77
CA GLY A 146 -6.46 -2.43 12.63
C GLY A 146 -6.85 -3.89 12.61
N HIS A 147 -7.91 -4.24 11.90
CA HIS A 147 -8.50 -5.57 11.94
C HIS A 147 -9.07 -5.98 10.57
N GLY A 148 -9.61 -7.18 10.51
CA GLY A 148 -10.36 -7.67 9.36
C GLY A 148 -9.48 -7.91 8.14
N GLU A 149 -9.96 -7.41 6.99
CA GLU A 149 -9.27 -7.54 5.71
C GLU A 149 -8.20 -6.49 5.51
N GLY A 150 -8.37 -5.33 6.12
CA GLY A 150 -7.47 -4.19 5.94
C GLY A 150 -6.16 -4.28 6.73
N TYR A 151 -6.02 -5.25 7.66
CA TYR A 151 -4.83 -5.39 8.50
C TYR A 151 -4.71 -6.79 9.13
N PRO A 152 -3.49 -7.34 9.29
CA PRO A 152 -2.25 -6.89 8.64
C PRO A 152 -2.24 -7.22 7.14
N ASP A 153 -1.76 -6.26 6.36
CA ASP A 153 -1.49 -6.42 4.93
C ASP A 153 0.04 -6.48 4.75
N TRP A 154 0.59 -7.70 4.70
CA TRP A 154 2.04 -7.90 4.66
C TRP A 154 2.62 -7.57 3.29
N ASN A 155 3.57 -6.62 3.26
CA ASN A 155 4.23 -6.15 2.05
C ASN A 155 5.74 -6.27 2.19
N LEU A 156 6.39 -6.95 1.24
CA LEU A 156 7.84 -7.01 1.15
C LEU A 156 8.32 -5.70 0.50
N ARG A 157 9.01 -4.85 1.29
CA ARG A 157 9.46 -3.52 0.88
C ARG A 157 10.94 -3.26 1.16
N LEU A 158 11.58 -4.02 2.09
CA LEU A 158 12.98 -3.91 2.45
C LEU A 158 13.74 -5.14 1.97
N PHE A 159 14.77 -4.98 1.12
CA PHE A 159 15.52 -6.10 0.58
C PHE A 159 16.93 -5.73 0.11
N ASP A 160 17.80 -6.74 0.02
CA ASP A 160 19.12 -6.67 -0.62
C ASP A 160 18.92 -6.75 -2.14
N ARG A 161 19.15 -5.63 -2.87
CA ARG A 161 18.93 -5.50 -4.31
C ARG A 161 19.78 -6.42 -5.18
N ARG A 162 20.81 -7.04 -4.61
CA ARG A 162 21.65 -8.04 -5.29
C ARG A 162 20.98 -9.40 -5.37
N GLN A 163 19.94 -9.66 -4.55
CA GLN A 163 19.28 -10.95 -4.41
C GLN A 163 17.78 -10.89 -4.69
N ALA A 164 17.20 -9.71 -4.75
CA ALA A 164 15.77 -9.53 -4.99
C ALA A 164 15.52 -8.42 -6.00
N ARG A 165 14.41 -8.52 -6.73
CA ARG A 165 13.97 -7.55 -7.72
C ARG A 165 12.45 -7.53 -7.82
N TRP A 166 11.88 -6.48 -8.38
CA TRP A 166 10.46 -6.44 -8.67
C TRP A 166 10.10 -7.31 -9.88
N SER A 167 8.92 -7.93 -9.83
CA SER A 167 8.36 -8.64 -10.98
C SER A 167 7.98 -7.65 -12.10
N GLU A 168 7.86 -8.16 -13.32
CA GLU A 168 7.43 -7.37 -14.49
C GLU A 168 5.92 -7.48 -14.74
N ASP A 169 5.17 -7.99 -13.75
CA ASP A 169 3.73 -8.13 -13.86
C ASP A 169 3.07 -6.76 -14.05
N ALA A 170 2.18 -6.67 -15.02
CA ALA A 170 1.46 -5.43 -15.33
C ALA A 170 0.49 -5.01 -14.22
N VAL A 171 0.03 -5.98 -13.43
CA VAL A 171 -0.88 -5.81 -12.29
C VAL A 171 -0.42 -6.74 -11.17
N HIS A 172 -0.38 -6.24 -9.94
CA HIS A 172 0.09 -6.97 -8.75
C HIS A 172 1.60 -7.28 -8.77
N GLU A 173 2.40 -6.26 -9.15
CA GLU A 173 3.85 -6.36 -9.02
C GLU A 173 4.25 -6.70 -7.57
N HIS A 174 5.22 -7.59 -7.45
CA HIS A 174 5.72 -8.05 -6.16
C HIS A 174 7.23 -8.27 -6.24
N VAL A 175 7.88 -8.33 -5.10
CA VAL A 175 9.32 -8.59 -5.06
C VAL A 175 9.57 -10.09 -5.24
N LEU A 176 10.34 -10.42 -6.26
CA LEU A 176 10.84 -11.77 -6.53
C LEU A 176 12.08 -12.01 -5.66
N PHE A 177 12.00 -12.98 -4.77
CA PHE A 177 13.07 -13.38 -3.89
C PHE A 177 12.97 -14.88 -3.61
N ASP A 178 14.08 -15.58 -3.78
CA ASP A 178 14.19 -17.02 -3.50
C ASP A 178 14.91 -17.22 -2.17
N GLY A 179 14.14 -17.22 -1.08
CA GLY A 179 14.67 -17.38 0.27
C GLY A 179 13.64 -17.08 1.36
N ASN A 180 14.06 -17.19 2.60
CA ASN A 180 13.21 -16.87 3.74
C ASN A 180 13.09 -15.36 3.94
N VAL A 181 11.85 -14.89 4.10
CA VAL A 181 11.52 -13.48 4.35
C VAL A 181 11.36 -13.26 5.85
N GLY A 182 12.08 -12.26 6.37
CA GLY A 182 11.91 -11.82 7.76
C GLY A 182 10.68 -10.92 7.93
N ARG A 183 10.23 -10.76 9.16
CA ARG A 183 9.12 -9.85 9.53
C ARG A 183 9.61 -8.72 10.38
N LEU A 184 9.19 -7.51 10.05
CA LEU A 184 9.45 -6.31 10.85
C LEU A 184 8.26 -5.96 11.72
N SER A 185 8.53 -5.32 12.86
CA SER A 185 7.53 -4.76 13.76
C SER A 185 7.27 -3.30 13.43
N GLY A 186 6.04 -2.83 13.70
CA GLY A 186 5.59 -1.48 13.36
C GLY A 186 4.98 -1.40 11.96
N ASP A 187 4.21 -0.34 11.72
CA ASP A 187 3.33 -0.22 10.58
C ASP A 187 3.95 0.62 9.45
N LEU A 188 3.76 0.16 8.22
CA LEU A 188 3.81 1.00 7.04
C LEU A 188 2.45 1.67 6.87
N LEU A 189 2.37 2.95 7.17
CA LEU A 189 1.13 3.72 7.13
C LEU A 189 0.80 4.14 5.71
N HIS A 190 -0.35 3.74 5.18
CA HIS A 190 -0.79 4.07 3.83
C HIS A 190 -2.05 4.91 3.85
N THR A 191 -1.98 6.10 3.28
CA THR A 191 -3.11 7.04 3.17
C THR A 191 -3.37 7.29 1.70
N SER A 192 -4.22 6.46 1.07
CA SER A 192 -4.68 6.81 -0.27
C SER A 192 -5.50 8.08 -0.20
N GLY A 193 -5.16 9.07 -1.04
CA GLY A 193 -5.93 10.31 -1.18
C GLY A 193 -7.27 10.10 -1.90
N ASP A 194 -7.61 8.85 -2.26
CA ASP A 194 -8.78 8.52 -3.04
C ASP A 194 -10.07 8.84 -2.29
N SER A 195 -10.99 9.52 -2.97
CA SER A 195 -12.38 9.58 -2.54
C SER A 195 -12.99 8.19 -2.53
N LEU A 196 -14.07 7.98 -1.76
CA LEU A 196 -14.79 6.69 -1.78
C LEU A 196 -15.24 6.33 -3.21
N GLU A 197 -15.61 7.32 -4.01
CA GLU A 197 -16.00 7.15 -5.41
C GLU A 197 -14.85 6.61 -6.26
N ALA A 198 -13.66 7.24 -6.17
CA ALA A 198 -12.46 6.80 -6.87
C ALA A 198 -12.03 5.39 -6.42
N TYR A 199 -12.11 5.12 -5.12
CA TYR A 199 -11.85 3.78 -4.57
C TYR A 199 -12.79 2.73 -5.16
N LEU A 200 -14.11 2.99 -5.21
CA LEU A 200 -15.10 2.07 -5.78
C LEU A 200 -14.87 1.85 -7.28
N ALA A 201 -14.55 2.91 -8.04
CA ALA A 201 -14.22 2.80 -9.46
C ALA A 201 -12.99 1.91 -9.68
N LYS A 202 -11.94 2.07 -8.87
CA LYS A 202 -10.75 1.23 -8.86
C LYS A 202 -11.08 -0.24 -8.56
N GLN A 203 -11.92 -0.49 -7.53
CA GLN A 203 -12.37 -1.84 -7.17
C GLN A 203 -13.17 -2.49 -8.30
N ASN A 204 -14.07 -1.73 -8.95
CA ASN A 204 -14.83 -2.22 -10.10
C ASN A 204 -13.92 -2.65 -11.25
N ARG A 205 -12.88 -1.87 -11.57
CA ARG A 205 -11.88 -2.24 -12.58
C ARG A 205 -11.13 -3.51 -12.20
N TYR A 206 -10.69 -3.63 -10.95
CA TYR A 206 -9.98 -4.84 -10.48
C TYR A 206 -10.85 -6.10 -10.56
N THR A 207 -12.14 -6.02 -10.24
CA THR A 207 -13.04 -7.17 -10.39
C THR A 207 -13.24 -7.57 -11.86
N THR A 208 -13.15 -6.63 -12.81
CA THR A 208 -13.16 -6.92 -14.25
C THR A 208 -11.91 -7.68 -14.65
N LEU A 209 -10.72 -7.17 -14.31
CA LEU A 209 -9.45 -7.84 -14.62
C LEU A 209 -9.36 -9.24 -14.02
N GLN A 210 -9.84 -9.41 -12.78
CA GLN A 210 -9.90 -10.73 -12.14
C GLN A 210 -10.84 -11.69 -12.86
N ALA A 211 -12.01 -11.22 -13.32
CA ALA A 211 -12.95 -12.04 -14.07
C ALA A 211 -12.36 -12.46 -15.43
N GLU A 212 -11.70 -11.55 -16.12
CA GLU A 212 -11.00 -11.83 -17.38
C GLU A 212 -9.86 -12.84 -17.20
N ALA A 213 -9.07 -12.71 -16.13
CA ALA A 213 -8.02 -13.66 -15.80
C ALA A 213 -8.58 -15.09 -15.49
N LEU A 214 -9.67 -15.18 -14.75
CA LEU A 214 -10.35 -16.45 -14.49
C LEU A 214 -10.88 -17.07 -15.80
N PHE A 215 -11.47 -16.24 -16.65
CA PHE A 215 -11.99 -16.66 -17.95
C PHE A 215 -10.87 -17.17 -18.87
N ALA A 216 -9.74 -16.46 -18.93
CA ALA A 216 -8.57 -16.87 -19.71
C ALA A 216 -7.95 -18.18 -19.23
N ARG A 217 -8.00 -18.47 -17.92
CA ARG A 217 -7.59 -19.76 -17.34
C ARG A 217 -8.59 -20.89 -17.58
N GLY A 218 -9.72 -20.64 -18.26
CA GLY A 218 -10.75 -21.62 -18.52
C GLY A 218 -11.66 -21.95 -17.32
N GLU A 219 -11.59 -21.15 -16.24
CA GLU A 219 -12.48 -21.32 -15.11
C GLU A 219 -13.93 -21.04 -15.52
N ARG A 220 -14.86 -21.85 -14.97
CA ARG A 220 -16.28 -21.76 -15.26
C ARG A 220 -17.03 -21.06 -14.15
N PHE A 221 -18.09 -20.34 -14.54
CA PHE A 221 -19.03 -19.76 -13.60
C PHE A 221 -19.65 -20.83 -12.70
N SER A 222 -19.78 -20.50 -11.43
CA SER A 222 -20.46 -21.32 -10.43
C SER A 222 -21.39 -20.44 -9.59
N ALA A 223 -22.69 -20.76 -9.59
CA ALA A 223 -23.67 -20.08 -8.75
C ALA A 223 -23.37 -20.24 -7.25
N VAL A 224 -22.80 -21.38 -6.86
CA VAL A 224 -22.36 -21.61 -5.48
C VAL A 224 -21.25 -20.63 -5.10
N ARG A 225 -20.22 -20.47 -5.93
CA ARG A 225 -19.13 -19.53 -5.68
C ARG A 225 -19.63 -18.09 -5.64
N LEU A 226 -20.61 -17.72 -6.48
CA LEU A 226 -21.20 -16.40 -6.50
C LEU A 226 -21.81 -16.02 -5.14
N ILE A 227 -22.50 -16.97 -4.49
CA ILE A 227 -23.23 -16.75 -3.22
C ILE A 227 -22.33 -17.00 -2.02
N VAL A 228 -21.60 -18.11 -2.00
CA VAL A 228 -20.82 -18.54 -0.83
C VAL A 228 -19.57 -17.67 -0.62
N SER A 229 -18.92 -17.24 -1.70
CA SER A 229 -17.66 -16.48 -1.58
C SER A 229 -17.81 -15.16 -0.82
N PRO A 230 -18.79 -14.28 -1.09
CA PRO A 230 -18.98 -13.06 -0.30
C PRO A 230 -19.39 -13.34 1.14
N ILE A 231 -20.22 -14.36 1.40
CA ILE A 231 -20.64 -14.74 2.75
C ILE A 231 -19.42 -15.23 3.56
N PHE A 232 -18.64 -16.15 2.98
CA PHE A 232 -17.42 -16.65 3.62
C PHE A 232 -16.43 -15.52 3.91
N ARG A 233 -16.27 -14.57 2.96
CA ARG A 233 -15.42 -13.39 3.14
C ARG A 233 -15.89 -12.53 4.31
N PHE A 234 -17.21 -12.28 4.39
CA PHE A 234 -17.79 -11.51 5.51
C PHE A 234 -17.53 -12.19 6.85
N VAL A 235 -17.88 -13.47 7.00
CA VAL A 235 -17.66 -14.23 8.22
C VAL A 235 -16.18 -14.22 8.62
N ARG A 236 -15.29 -14.51 7.66
CA ARG A 236 -13.85 -14.56 7.89
C ARG A 236 -13.29 -13.22 8.36
N PHE A 237 -13.62 -12.13 7.69
CA PHE A 237 -12.96 -10.84 7.95
C PHE A 237 -13.72 -10.00 8.98
N TYR A 238 -15.02 -9.99 8.97
CA TYR A 238 -15.79 -9.17 9.90
C TYR A 238 -15.89 -9.82 11.28
N ILE A 239 -16.14 -11.15 11.33
CA ILE A 239 -16.32 -11.88 12.59
C ILE A 239 -14.97 -12.45 13.07
N LEU A 240 -14.38 -13.40 12.33
CA LEU A 240 -13.23 -14.17 12.82
C LEU A 240 -11.95 -13.33 12.93
N ARG A 241 -11.76 -12.33 12.06
CA ARG A 241 -10.63 -11.39 12.13
C ARG A 241 -10.96 -10.05 12.79
N GLY A 242 -12.09 -9.96 13.47
CA GLY A 242 -12.45 -8.82 14.31
C GLY A 242 -12.69 -7.51 13.55
N GLY A 243 -13.06 -7.55 12.26
CA GLY A 243 -13.29 -6.35 11.45
C GLY A 243 -14.35 -5.41 12.02
N PHE A 244 -15.25 -5.91 12.88
CA PHE A 244 -16.24 -5.10 13.62
C PHE A 244 -15.58 -4.14 14.63
N LEU A 245 -14.36 -4.41 15.09
CA LEU A 245 -13.61 -3.53 15.99
C LEU A 245 -13.18 -2.22 15.30
N ASP A 246 -13.10 -2.23 13.97
CA ASP A 246 -12.85 -1.01 13.20
C ASP A 246 -14.11 -0.16 12.96
N GLY A 247 -15.24 -0.56 13.56
CA GLY A 247 -16.52 0.16 13.53
C GLY A 247 -17.06 0.29 12.10
N VAL A 248 -17.66 1.47 11.79
CA VAL A 248 -18.28 1.72 10.48
C VAL A 248 -17.26 1.60 9.34
N ALA A 249 -16.03 2.09 9.51
CA ALA A 249 -14.99 1.98 8.49
C ALA A 249 -14.67 0.52 8.13
N GLY A 250 -14.53 -0.34 9.15
CA GLY A 250 -14.33 -1.78 8.96
C GLY A 250 -15.52 -2.46 8.27
N LEU A 251 -16.75 -2.13 8.70
CA LEU A 251 -17.96 -2.65 8.07
C LEU A 251 -18.04 -2.30 6.58
N VAL A 252 -17.86 -1.01 6.25
CA VAL A 252 -17.93 -0.54 4.84
C VAL A 252 -16.82 -1.17 4.01
N HIS A 253 -15.57 -1.20 4.50
CA HIS A 253 -14.44 -1.79 3.79
C HIS A 253 -14.67 -3.27 3.47
N ILE A 254 -15.10 -4.07 4.45
CA ILE A 254 -15.36 -5.50 4.28
C ILE A 254 -16.60 -5.73 3.37
N SER A 255 -17.63 -4.90 3.47
CA SER A 255 -18.81 -4.99 2.60
C SER A 255 -18.44 -4.74 1.13
N ILE A 256 -17.56 -3.78 0.85
CA ILE A 256 -17.00 -3.56 -0.50
C ILE A 256 -16.23 -4.80 -0.95
N GLY A 257 -15.40 -5.39 -0.09
CA GLY A 257 -14.69 -6.62 -0.39
C GLY A 257 -15.63 -7.81 -0.71
N CYS A 258 -16.75 -7.93 0.00
CA CYS A 258 -17.79 -8.91 -0.28
C CYS A 258 -18.46 -8.65 -1.65
N PHE A 259 -18.78 -7.38 -1.93
CA PHE A 259 -19.31 -6.98 -3.23
C PHE A 259 -18.33 -7.24 -4.37
N ASN A 260 -17.04 -7.06 -4.16
CA ASN A 260 -16.00 -7.41 -5.14
C ASN A 260 -15.98 -8.91 -5.43
N SER A 261 -16.12 -9.74 -4.40
CA SER A 261 -16.21 -11.20 -4.57
C SER A 261 -17.42 -11.60 -5.39
N PHE A 262 -18.59 -10.99 -5.14
CA PHE A 262 -19.80 -11.18 -5.92
C PHE A 262 -19.61 -10.72 -7.37
N SER A 263 -19.16 -9.47 -7.56
CA SER A 263 -19.00 -8.82 -8.87
C SER A 263 -18.06 -9.58 -9.79
N LYS A 264 -16.95 -10.10 -9.27
CA LYS A 264 -16.00 -10.93 -10.02
C LYS A 264 -16.69 -12.14 -10.67
N TYR A 265 -17.47 -12.91 -9.92
CA TYR A 265 -18.17 -14.09 -10.47
C TYR A 265 -19.35 -13.72 -11.37
N ALA A 266 -20.06 -12.62 -11.08
CA ALA A 266 -21.09 -12.10 -11.98
C ALA A 266 -20.52 -11.69 -13.34
N LYS A 267 -19.37 -10.99 -13.35
CA LYS A 267 -18.64 -10.61 -14.57
C LYS A 267 -18.11 -11.84 -15.32
N LEU A 268 -17.60 -12.86 -14.63
CA LEU A 268 -17.20 -14.12 -15.26
C LEU A 268 -18.39 -14.77 -15.99
N ARG A 269 -19.58 -14.78 -15.39
CA ARG A 269 -20.80 -15.27 -16.04
C ARG A 269 -21.12 -14.49 -17.31
N ALA A 270 -21.02 -13.15 -17.27
CA ALA A 270 -21.28 -12.31 -18.44
C ALA A 270 -20.30 -12.62 -19.59
N LEU A 271 -19.01 -12.80 -19.28
CA LEU A 271 -17.99 -13.20 -20.28
C LEU A 271 -18.29 -14.54 -20.93
N GLU A 272 -18.73 -15.54 -20.15
CA GLU A 272 -19.15 -16.85 -20.71
C GLU A 272 -20.36 -16.73 -21.64
N GLN A 273 -21.35 -15.90 -21.26
CA GLN A 273 -22.54 -15.70 -22.09
C GLN A 273 -22.18 -14.99 -23.41
N ALA A 274 -21.34 -13.94 -23.35
CA ALA A 274 -20.89 -13.24 -24.55
C ALA A 274 -20.13 -14.16 -25.53
N LYS A 275 -19.34 -15.11 -25.00
CA LYS A 275 -18.65 -16.11 -25.86
C LYS A 275 -19.62 -17.06 -26.54
N ARG A 276 -20.62 -17.55 -25.81
CA ARG A 276 -21.63 -18.47 -26.37
C ARG A 276 -22.47 -17.80 -27.45
N GLY A 277 -22.89 -16.55 -27.26
CA GLY A 277 -23.67 -15.81 -28.24
C GLY A 277 -22.88 -15.42 -29.53
N ARG A 278 -21.54 -15.50 -29.51
CA ARG A 278 -20.70 -15.32 -30.71
C ARG A 278 -20.44 -16.62 -31.47
N SER A 279 -20.76 -17.74 -30.87
CA SER A 279 -20.54 -19.10 -31.45
C SER A 279 -21.82 -19.73 -31.99
N SER A 280 -22.95 -19.05 -31.81
CA SER A 280 -24.26 -19.35 -32.42
C SER A 280 -24.57 -18.37 -33.55
#